data_3d2fb5ba47a4be3296bf3ef2b6d127ff
#
_entry.id   3d2fb5ba47a4be3296bf3ef2b6d127ff
#
_cell.length_a   1.000
_cell.length_b   1.000
_cell.length_c   1.000
_cell.angle_alpha   90.00
_cell.angle_beta   90.00
_cell.angle_gamma   90.00
#
_symmetry.space_group_name_H-M   'P 1'
#
loop_
_entity.id
_entity.type
_entity.pdbx_description
1 polymer ?
#
loop_
_entity_poly.entity_id
_entity_poly.type
_entity_poly.pdbx_seq_one_letter_code
_entity_poly.pdbx_strand_id
1 'polypeptide(L)'
;LMVYSLGYTCQCVVTKSAQSCMTNDPKQRPMFASFDGVFNTLLFAIIGIIVPRIANSYNDVGGYTSLEFFDTMWKMTAILSACFTLIAVISITPKDRSEFFGTGKPVKVGLKDYWDTLKNNRAIQMLVLSASTDKLGSSAKSSAVMVAMFACIAGSNLLQSNVTGLVTIPSTIVCFLFISFFATRLGQRKAMLIGSIGGLITNGALAALWLLGDPTTMTSNPATGALNWGYFLILYLVLTIITAGFQGISGNIVIPMTADCADYEVYRTGKYVPGLMGTL
;
A
#
# COMPACT_ATOMS: atom_id res chain seq x y z
N LEU A 1 2.35 -16.84 -15.55
CA LEU A 1 1.66 -16.37 -14.35
C LEU A 1 2.18 -17.05 -13.08
N MET A 2 2.21 -18.39 -12.98
CA MET A 2 2.67 -19.12 -11.78
C MET A 2 4.11 -18.76 -11.35
N VAL A 3 5.06 -18.77 -12.28
CA VAL A 3 6.47 -18.42 -12.00
C VAL A 3 6.59 -16.99 -11.50
N TYR A 4 5.86 -16.06 -12.13
CA TYR A 4 5.81 -14.67 -11.69
C TYR A 4 5.25 -14.55 -10.26
N SER A 5 4.14 -15.22 -9.96
CA SER A 5 3.53 -15.19 -8.63
C SER A 5 4.46 -15.76 -7.55
N LEU A 6 5.21 -16.83 -7.85
CA LEU A 6 6.21 -17.38 -6.93
C LEU A 6 7.32 -16.37 -6.65
N GLY A 7 7.91 -15.77 -7.70
CA GLY A 7 8.96 -14.75 -7.55
C GLY A 7 8.47 -13.53 -6.76
N TYR A 8 7.28 -13.04 -7.07
CA TYR A 8 6.66 -11.92 -6.35
C TYR A 8 6.42 -12.25 -4.86
N THR A 9 5.91 -13.44 -4.56
CA THR A 9 5.70 -13.87 -3.18
C THR A 9 7.01 -13.94 -2.40
N CYS A 10 8.06 -14.53 -2.99
CA CYS A 10 9.39 -14.57 -2.37
C CYS A 10 9.94 -13.17 -2.07
N GLN A 11 9.80 -12.25 -3.00
CA GLN A 11 10.24 -10.86 -2.83
C GLN A 11 9.44 -10.13 -1.74
N CYS A 12 8.12 -10.32 -1.69
CA CYS A 12 7.27 -9.73 -0.65
C CYS A 12 7.61 -10.24 0.75
N VAL A 13 7.88 -11.53 0.89
CA VAL A 13 8.28 -12.13 2.18
C VAL A 13 9.56 -11.49 2.70
N VAL A 14 10.58 -11.38 1.84
CA VAL A 14 11.87 -10.79 2.22
C VAL A 14 11.71 -9.31 2.60
N THR A 15 11.01 -8.51 1.79
CA THR A 15 10.81 -7.07 2.07
C THR A 15 10.04 -6.83 3.37
N LYS A 16 9.04 -7.64 3.68
CA LYS A 16 8.25 -7.47 4.92
C LYS A 16 8.99 -7.93 6.17
N SER A 17 9.76 -9.01 6.09
CA SER A 17 10.57 -9.47 7.22
C SER A 17 11.84 -8.63 7.44
N ALA A 18 12.40 -8.00 6.40
CA ALA A 18 13.61 -7.20 6.49
C ALA A 18 13.49 -6.02 7.48
N GLN A 19 12.32 -5.39 7.59
CA GLN A 19 12.12 -4.27 8.51
C GLN A 19 12.37 -4.64 9.97
N SER A 20 12.03 -5.85 10.38
CA SER A 20 12.30 -6.35 11.74
C SER A 20 13.80 -6.56 12.02
N CYS A 21 14.59 -6.76 10.96
CA CYS A 21 16.04 -6.98 11.04
C CYS A 21 16.85 -5.68 10.93
N MET A 22 16.27 -4.60 10.36
CA MET A 22 17.00 -3.35 10.08
C MET A 22 17.19 -2.47 11.31
N THR A 23 16.27 -2.49 12.27
CA THR A 23 16.35 -1.67 13.47
C THR A 23 15.62 -2.31 14.66
N ASN A 24 16.23 -2.17 15.85
CA ASN A 24 15.61 -2.55 17.12
C ASN A 24 14.89 -1.38 17.82
N ASP A 25 14.96 -0.16 17.24
CA ASP A 25 14.30 1.03 17.81
C ASP A 25 12.84 1.08 17.37
N PRO A 26 11.87 0.95 18.31
CA PRO A 26 10.44 1.03 18.01
C PRO A 26 9.99 2.35 17.36
N LYS A 27 10.76 3.44 17.57
CA LYS A 27 10.43 4.75 16.98
C LYS A 27 10.84 4.86 15.52
N GLN A 28 11.90 4.14 15.11
CA GLN A 28 12.38 4.15 13.73
C GLN A 28 11.54 3.26 12.82
N ARG A 29 10.99 2.17 13.34
CA ARG A 29 10.16 1.22 12.55
C ARG A 29 9.00 1.88 11.80
N PRO A 30 8.17 2.75 12.41
CA PRO A 30 7.12 3.47 11.70
C PRO A 30 7.63 4.42 10.62
N MET A 31 8.84 4.99 10.79
CA MET A 31 9.45 5.85 9.76
C MET A 31 9.81 5.05 8.50
N PHE A 32 10.35 3.84 8.63
CA PHE A 32 10.60 2.96 7.47
C PHE A 32 9.30 2.65 6.72
N ALA A 33 8.23 2.31 7.44
CA ALA A 33 6.92 2.08 6.83
C ALA A 33 6.36 3.34 6.14
N SER A 34 6.61 4.53 6.70
CA SER A 34 6.21 5.80 6.08
C SER A 34 6.95 6.06 4.77
N PHE A 35 8.26 5.82 4.74
CA PHE A 35 9.05 5.93 3.50
C PHE A 35 8.60 4.92 2.45
N ASP A 36 8.35 3.66 2.83
CA ASP A 36 7.81 2.64 1.93
C ASP A 36 6.49 3.10 1.31
N GLY A 37 5.56 3.61 2.11
CA GLY A 37 4.28 4.15 1.65
C GLY A 37 4.44 5.32 0.68
N VAL A 38 5.34 6.26 0.96
CA VAL A 38 5.61 7.43 0.09
C VAL A 38 6.19 6.99 -1.25
N PHE A 39 7.25 6.17 -1.25
CA PHE A 39 7.88 5.71 -2.48
C PHE A 39 6.93 4.86 -3.33
N ASN A 40 6.13 4.00 -2.69
CA ASN A 40 5.12 3.20 -3.37
C ASN A 40 4.08 4.10 -4.06
N THR A 41 3.57 5.11 -3.36
CA THR A 41 2.59 6.03 -3.95
C THR A 41 3.19 6.91 -5.03
N LEU A 42 4.43 7.39 -4.87
CA LEU A 42 5.13 8.14 -5.93
C LEU A 42 5.33 7.29 -7.19
N LEU A 43 5.72 6.02 -7.03
CA LEU A 43 5.87 5.10 -8.15
C LEU A 43 4.55 4.90 -8.90
N PHE A 44 3.45 4.65 -8.17
CA PHE A 44 2.13 4.52 -8.80
C PHE A 44 1.65 5.83 -9.46
N ALA A 45 1.97 6.99 -8.91
CA ALA A 45 1.67 8.27 -9.54
C ALA A 45 2.43 8.44 -10.86
N ILE A 46 3.72 8.12 -10.88
CA ILE A 46 4.57 8.17 -12.08
C ILE A 46 4.05 7.20 -13.15
N ILE A 47 3.74 5.96 -12.77
CA ILE A 47 3.16 4.96 -13.66
C ILE A 47 1.82 5.45 -14.21
N GLY A 48 0.95 6.01 -13.36
CA GLY A 48 -0.34 6.56 -13.75
C GLY A 48 -0.26 7.72 -14.75
N ILE A 49 0.86 8.44 -14.79
CA ILE A 49 1.11 9.51 -15.77
C ILE A 49 1.76 8.97 -17.05
N ILE A 50 2.71 8.06 -16.94
CA ILE A 50 3.51 7.57 -18.06
C ILE A 50 2.74 6.57 -18.91
N VAL A 51 2.08 5.59 -18.28
CA VAL A 51 1.40 4.50 -18.99
C VAL A 51 0.32 4.98 -19.95
N PRO A 52 -0.59 5.93 -19.60
CA PRO A 52 -1.56 6.46 -20.56
C PRO A 52 -0.92 7.21 -21.74
N ARG A 53 0.21 7.89 -21.51
CA ARG A 53 0.94 8.58 -22.58
C ARG A 53 1.54 7.60 -23.59
N ILE A 54 2.13 6.52 -23.09
CA ILE A 54 2.65 5.46 -23.95
C ILE A 54 1.49 4.77 -24.68
N ALA A 55 0.37 4.46 -24.00
CA ALA A 55 -0.79 3.88 -24.65
C ALA A 55 -1.35 4.77 -25.77
N ASN A 56 -1.36 6.08 -25.56
CA ASN A 56 -1.77 7.03 -26.61
C ASN A 56 -0.86 7.03 -27.85
N SER A 57 0.44 6.76 -27.72
CA SER A 57 1.34 6.64 -28.88
C SER A 57 1.06 5.39 -29.73
N TYR A 58 0.30 4.44 -29.20
CA TYR A 58 -0.13 3.21 -29.90
C TYR A 58 -1.62 3.21 -30.25
N ASN A 59 -2.30 4.36 -30.22
CA ASN A 59 -3.74 4.44 -30.52
C ASN A 59 -4.09 3.91 -31.92
N ASP A 60 -3.23 4.11 -32.90
CA ASP A 60 -3.44 3.65 -34.28
C ASP A 60 -3.48 2.12 -34.41
N VAL A 61 -2.89 1.40 -33.46
CA VAL A 61 -2.84 -0.06 -33.43
C VAL A 61 -3.64 -0.69 -32.28
N GLY A 62 -4.53 0.08 -31.66
CA GLY A 62 -5.44 -0.41 -30.60
C GLY A 62 -5.09 0.02 -29.17
N GLY A 63 -4.11 0.89 -28.98
CA GLY A 63 -3.78 1.49 -27.68
C GLY A 63 -3.47 0.44 -26.59
N TYR A 64 -4.24 0.45 -25.52
CA TYR A 64 -4.09 -0.50 -24.40
C TYR A 64 -4.29 -1.97 -24.75
N THR A 65 -4.88 -2.30 -25.90
CA THR A 65 -5.12 -3.69 -26.33
C THR A 65 -4.08 -4.18 -27.33
N SER A 66 -3.15 -3.32 -27.76
CA SER A 66 -2.13 -3.69 -28.76
C SER A 66 -1.01 -4.52 -28.14
N LEU A 67 -0.53 -5.52 -28.89
CA LEU A 67 0.59 -6.36 -28.49
C LEU A 67 1.89 -5.53 -28.37
N GLU A 68 2.07 -4.55 -29.24
CA GLU A 68 3.23 -3.66 -29.25
C GLU A 68 3.32 -2.79 -28.00
N PHE A 69 2.19 -2.31 -27.50
CA PHE A 69 2.13 -1.61 -26.21
C PHE A 69 2.59 -2.52 -25.07
N PHE A 70 2.09 -3.75 -24.99
CA PHE A 70 2.49 -4.68 -23.95
C PHE A 70 3.95 -5.09 -24.03
N ASP A 71 4.50 -5.26 -25.23
CA ASP A 71 5.92 -5.58 -25.44
C ASP A 71 6.82 -4.43 -24.94
N THR A 72 6.44 -3.20 -25.26
CA THR A 72 7.15 -1.99 -24.78
C THR A 72 7.06 -1.87 -23.24
N MET A 73 5.87 -2.04 -22.68
CA MET A 73 5.65 -1.99 -21.22
C MET A 73 6.43 -3.07 -20.49
N TRP A 74 6.42 -4.29 -20.99
CA TRP A 74 7.18 -5.40 -20.43
C TRP A 74 8.68 -5.11 -20.38
N LYS A 75 9.28 -4.68 -21.50
CA LYS A 75 10.70 -4.34 -21.57
C LYS A 75 11.07 -3.21 -20.61
N MET A 76 10.30 -2.14 -20.62
CA MET A 76 10.52 -0.98 -19.73
C MET A 76 10.42 -1.37 -18.25
N THR A 77 9.40 -2.14 -17.89
CA THR A 77 9.20 -2.59 -16.51
C THR A 77 10.29 -3.55 -16.06
N ALA A 78 10.74 -4.46 -16.93
CA ALA A 78 11.80 -5.41 -16.61
C ALA A 78 13.14 -4.70 -16.36
N ILE A 79 13.52 -3.74 -17.21
CA ILE A 79 14.73 -2.96 -17.04
C ILE A 79 14.68 -2.13 -15.75
N LEU A 80 13.57 -1.44 -15.50
CA LEU A 80 13.40 -0.61 -14.32
C LEU A 80 13.45 -1.44 -13.03
N SER A 81 12.78 -2.60 -13.03
CA SER A 81 12.80 -3.54 -11.91
C SER A 81 14.22 -4.08 -11.65
N ALA A 82 14.96 -4.44 -12.69
CA ALA A 82 16.34 -4.90 -12.56
C ALA A 82 17.24 -3.79 -11.97
N CYS A 83 17.12 -2.55 -12.45
CA CYS A 83 17.87 -1.41 -11.92
C CYS A 83 17.57 -1.16 -10.44
N PHE A 84 16.32 -1.13 -10.03
CA PHE A 84 15.95 -0.94 -8.62
C PHE A 84 16.40 -2.09 -7.74
N THR A 85 16.33 -3.33 -8.23
CA THR A 85 16.84 -4.50 -7.50
C THR A 85 18.35 -4.40 -7.29
N LEU A 86 19.11 -4.01 -8.30
CA LEU A 86 20.56 -3.79 -8.17
C LEU A 86 20.88 -2.70 -7.15
N ILE A 87 20.17 -1.57 -7.18
CA ILE A 87 20.33 -0.50 -6.21
C ILE A 87 20.05 -1.01 -4.79
N ALA A 88 18.98 -1.77 -4.60
CA ALA A 88 18.62 -2.35 -3.31
C ALA A 88 19.72 -3.32 -2.80
N VAL A 89 20.23 -4.22 -3.65
CA VAL A 89 21.29 -5.15 -3.29
C VAL A 89 22.57 -4.39 -2.89
N ILE A 90 22.99 -3.41 -3.69
CA ILE A 90 24.19 -2.59 -3.39
C ILE A 90 24.01 -1.85 -2.06
N SER A 91 22.81 -1.33 -1.78
CA SER A 91 22.53 -0.58 -0.56
C SER A 91 22.51 -1.44 0.70
N ILE A 92 22.13 -2.72 0.59
CA ILE A 92 22.08 -3.65 1.71
C ILE A 92 23.44 -4.29 2.00
N THR A 93 24.25 -4.52 0.97
CA THR A 93 25.56 -5.21 1.06
C THR A 93 26.47 -4.70 2.20
N PRO A 94 26.59 -3.40 2.50
CA PRO A 94 27.43 -2.93 3.60
C PRO A 94 26.96 -3.38 4.99
N LYS A 95 25.66 -3.67 5.15
CA LYS A 95 25.05 -4.14 6.41
C LYS A 95 24.82 -5.64 6.46
N ASP A 96 24.88 -6.32 5.34
CA ASP A 96 24.76 -7.78 5.23
C ASP A 96 26.13 -8.45 5.45
N ARG A 97 26.68 -8.26 6.66
CA ARG A 97 27.95 -8.85 7.09
C ARG A 97 27.69 -9.76 8.29
N SER A 98 28.46 -10.85 8.35
CA SER A 98 28.39 -11.81 9.45
C SER A 98 28.62 -11.19 10.84
N GLU A 99 29.35 -10.07 10.90
CA GLU A 99 29.59 -9.29 12.13
C GLU A 99 28.31 -8.66 12.71
N PHE A 100 27.31 -8.39 11.87
CA PHE A 100 26.02 -7.82 12.27
C PHE A 100 24.93 -8.88 12.45
N PHE A 101 25.22 -10.13 12.10
CA PHE A 101 24.31 -11.24 12.38
C PHE A 101 24.33 -11.52 13.87
N GLY A 102 23.13 -11.65 14.47
CA GLY A 102 23.03 -11.99 15.88
C GLY A 102 23.72 -13.33 16.19
N THR A 103 24.26 -13.46 17.39
CA THR A 103 24.96 -14.66 17.87
C THR A 103 24.04 -15.87 18.06
N GLY A 104 22.74 -15.74 17.78
CA GLY A 104 21.75 -16.80 17.89
C GLY A 104 21.96 -17.92 16.85
N LYS A 105 21.86 -19.16 17.28
CA LYS A 105 21.85 -20.29 16.35
C LYS A 105 20.66 -20.19 15.39
N PRO A 106 20.84 -20.50 14.08
CA PRO A 106 19.73 -20.49 13.15
C PRO A 106 18.64 -21.45 13.59
N VAL A 107 17.43 -20.96 13.76
CA VAL A 107 16.27 -21.75 14.19
C VAL A 107 15.67 -22.42 12.95
N LYS A 108 15.64 -23.76 12.97
CA LYS A 108 14.91 -24.51 11.95
C LYS A 108 13.41 -24.35 12.20
N VAL A 109 12.72 -23.75 11.23
CA VAL A 109 11.27 -23.51 11.31
C VAL A 109 10.55 -24.52 10.43
N GLY A 110 9.64 -25.29 11.01
CA GLY A 110 8.77 -26.22 10.30
C GLY A 110 7.32 -25.70 10.21
N LEU A 111 6.50 -26.33 9.39
CA LEU A 111 5.08 -26.00 9.27
C LEU A 111 4.33 -26.06 10.60
N LYS A 112 4.77 -26.91 11.52
CA LYS A 112 4.19 -27.02 12.86
C LYS A 112 4.44 -25.75 13.68
N ASP A 113 5.62 -25.12 13.54
CA ASP A 113 5.94 -23.87 14.23
C ASP A 113 5.03 -22.72 13.78
N TYR A 114 4.64 -22.69 12.49
CA TYR A 114 3.63 -21.73 11.98
C TYR A 114 2.30 -21.89 12.69
N TRP A 115 1.81 -23.12 12.78
CA TRP A 115 0.54 -23.41 13.43
C TRP A 115 0.58 -23.11 14.94
N ASP A 116 1.65 -23.51 15.61
CA ASP A 116 1.82 -23.31 17.05
C ASP A 116 1.94 -21.80 17.39
N THR A 117 2.64 -21.03 16.55
CA THR A 117 2.74 -19.58 16.71
C THR A 117 1.39 -18.91 16.49
N LEU A 118 0.69 -19.25 15.41
CA LEU A 118 -0.62 -18.70 15.10
C LEU A 118 -1.64 -19.03 16.21
N LYS A 119 -1.62 -20.25 16.75
CA LYS A 119 -2.56 -20.70 17.78
C LYS A 119 -2.28 -20.07 19.15
N ASN A 120 -1.01 -19.89 19.52
CA ASN A 120 -0.63 -19.51 20.87
C ASN A 120 -0.24 -18.02 21.03
N ASN A 121 -0.01 -17.30 19.91
CA ASN A 121 0.33 -15.89 19.94
C ASN A 121 -0.92 -15.02 19.61
N ARG A 122 -1.60 -14.55 20.66
CA ARG A 122 -2.80 -13.72 20.50
C ARG A 122 -2.53 -12.39 19.79
N ALA A 123 -1.32 -11.84 19.91
CA ALA A 123 -0.97 -10.58 19.25
C ALA A 123 -0.97 -10.76 17.73
N ILE A 124 -0.35 -11.85 17.23
CA ILE A 124 -0.32 -12.14 15.79
C ILE A 124 -1.71 -12.50 15.28
N GLN A 125 -2.54 -13.23 16.04
CA GLN A 125 -3.91 -13.53 15.65
C GLN A 125 -4.72 -12.26 15.38
N MET A 126 -4.67 -11.29 16.31
CA MET A 126 -5.38 -10.03 16.18
C MET A 126 -4.83 -9.17 15.03
N LEU A 127 -3.51 -9.18 14.83
CA LEU A 127 -2.86 -8.46 13.75
C LEU A 127 -3.25 -9.03 12.38
N VAL A 128 -3.21 -10.37 12.22
CA VAL A 128 -3.61 -11.05 10.98
C VAL A 128 -5.07 -10.78 10.66
N LEU A 129 -5.96 -10.88 11.64
CA LEU A 129 -7.38 -10.60 11.44
C LEU A 129 -7.61 -9.14 11.00
N SER A 130 -6.96 -8.19 11.68
CA SER A 130 -7.07 -6.78 11.36
C SER A 130 -6.51 -6.45 9.97
N ALA A 131 -5.31 -6.95 9.65
CA ALA A 131 -4.69 -6.73 8.35
C ALA A 131 -5.48 -7.38 7.20
N SER A 132 -6.03 -8.57 7.41
CA SER A 132 -6.85 -9.28 6.42
C SER A 132 -8.15 -8.54 6.12
N THR A 133 -8.84 -8.01 7.14
CA THR A 133 -10.07 -7.24 6.96
C THR A 133 -9.81 -5.89 6.29
N ASP A 134 -8.71 -5.20 6.64
CA ASP A 134 -8.30 -3.96 5.99
C ASP A 134 -7.97 -4.20 4.50
N LYS A 135 -7.21 -5.27 4.21
CA LYS A 135 -6.86 -5.64 2.84
C LYS A 135 -8.08 -6.04 2.01
N LEU A 136 -9.03 -6.76 2.61
CA LEU A 136 -10.29 -7.11 1.96
C LEU A 136 -11.09 -5.85 1.59
N GLY A 137 -11.24 -4.92 2.53
CA GLY A 137 -11.93 -3.64 2.31
C GLY A 137 -11.25 -2.80 1.22
N SER A 138 -9.94 -2.70 1.26
CA SER A 138 -9.16 -1.96 0.27
C SER A 138 -9.25 -2.60 -1.14
N SER A 139 -9.22 -3.93 -1.23
CA SER A 139 -9.36 -4.64 -2.51
C SER A 139 -10.77 -4.51 -3.08
N ALA A 140 -11.80 -4.58 -2.26
CA ALA A 140 -13.18 -4.36 -2.69
C ALA A 140 -13.38 -2.93 -3.24
N LYS A 141 -12.75 -1.93 -2.61
CA LYS A 141 -12.83 -0.53 -3.04
C LYS A 141 -12.06 -0.24 -4.33
N SER A 142 -10.90 -0.88 -4.55
CA SER A 142 -9.93 -0.43 -5.55
C SER A 142 -10.28 -0.76 -6.99
N SER A 143 -11.03 -1.80 -7.29
CA SER A 143 -11.22 -2.28 -8.65
C SER A 143 -12.60 -1.97 -9.23
N ALA A 144 -13.59 -2.78 -8.87
CA ALA A 144 -14.90 -2.72 -9.51
C ALA A 144 -15.72 -1.51 -9.06
N VAL A 145 -15.60 -1.12 -7.79
CA VAL A 145 -16.40 -0.04 -7.21
C VAL A 145 -16.04 1.30 -7.82
N MET A 146 -14.75 1.62 -7.96
CA MET A 146 -14.31 2.89 -8.55
C MET A 146 -14.72 3.00 -10.03
N VAL A 147 -14.58 1.92 -10.80
CA VAL A 147 -15.03 1.89 -12.19
C VAL A 147 -16.55 2.07 -12.27
N ALA A 148 -17.31 1.35 -11.44
CA ALA A 148 -18.76 1.47 -11.41
C ALA A 148 -19.22 2.90 -11.03
N MET A 149 -18.58 3.52 -10.04
CA MET A 149 -18.91 4.89 -9.63
C MET A 149 -18.67 5.90 -10.74
N PHE A 150 -17.53 5.87 -11.40
CA PHE A 150 -17.19 6.86 -12.44
C PHE A 150 -17.78 6.51 -13.79
N ALA A 151 -17.71 5.26 -14.25
CA ALA A 151 -18.20 4.87 -15.57
C ALA A 151 -19.73 4.76 -15.62
N CYS A 152 -20.37 4.18 -14.57
CA CYS A 152 -21.81 3.91 -14.60
C CYS A 152 -22.64 5.04 -13.99
N ILE A 153 -22.17 5.67 -12.90
CA ILE A 153 -22.93 6.71 -12.20
C ILE A 153 -22.59 8.10 -12.74
N ALA A 154 -21.29 8.45 -12.80
CA ALA A 154 -20.86 9.73 -13.31
C ALA A 154 -20.72 9.77 -14.86
N GLY A 155 -20.79 8.63 -15.52
CA GLY A 155 -20.83 8.52 -16.99
C GLY A 155 -19.53 8.86 -17.72
N SER A 156 -18.37 8.92 -17.04
CA SER A 156 -17.11 9.32 -17.68
C SER A 156 -15.88 8.64 -17.06
N ASN A 157 -15.19 7.84 -17.88
CA ASN A 157 -13.89 7.26 -17.51
C ASN A 157 -12.76 8.30 -17.44
N LEU A 158 -12.82 9.33 -18.29
CA LEU A 158 -11.85 10.44 -18.26
C LEU A 158 -11.91 11.20 -16.94
N LEU A 159 -13.11 11.35 -16.37
CA LEU A 159 -13.31 11.98 -15.08
C LEU A 159 -12.55 11.23 -13.98
N GLN A 160 -12.60 9.90 -13.98
CA GLN A 160 -11.84 9.07 -13.03
C GLN A 160 -10.33 9.36 -13.09
N SER A 161 -9.77 9.38 -14.28
CA SER A 161 -8.33 9.64 -14.47
C SER A 161 -7.91 11.02 -13.96
N ASN A 162 -8.69 12.05 -14.30
CA ASN A 162 -8.40 13.43 -13.90
C ASN A 162 -8.53 13.62 -12.38
N VAL A 163 -9.58 13.07 -11.76
CA VAL A 163 -9.79 13.13 -10.32
C VAL A 163 -8.71 12.36 -9.57
N THR A 164 -8.35 11.17 -10.05
CA THR A 164 -7.27 10.36 -9.46
C THR A 164 -5.94 11.11 -9.51
N GLY A 165 -5.61 11.74 -10.63
CA GLY A 165 -4.40 12.55 -10.76
C GLY A 165 -4.33 13.69 -9.76
N LEU A 166 -5.44 14.39 -9.51
CA LEU A 166 -5.50 15.48 -8.53
C LEU A 166 -5.40 14.99 -7.07
N VAL A 167 -5.97 13.82 -6.77
CA VAL A 167 -6.02 13.27 -5.39
C VAL A 167 -4.71 12.63 -4.98
N THR A 168 -3.96 12.03 -5.90
CA THR A 168 -2.81 11.18 -5.59
C THR A 168 -1.73 11.91 -4.80
N ILE A 169 -1.29 13.08 -5.24
CA ILE A 169 -0.21 13.83 -4.58
C ILE A 169 -0.65 14.34 -3.19
N PRO A 170 -1.79 15.06 -3.05
CA PRO A 170 -2.25 15.51 -1.74
C PRO A 170 -2.50 14.35 -0.76
N SER A 171 -3.07 13.25 -1.24
CA SER A 171 -3.30 12.05 -0.41
C SER A 171 -2.01 11.45 0.12
N THR A 172 -0.95 11.41 -0.70
CA THR A 172 0.36 10.93 -0.27
C THR A 172 0.95 11.78 0.83
N ILE A 173 0.87 13.10 0.69
CA ILE A 173 1.37 14.05 1.68
C ILE A 173 0.59 13.89 3.00
N VAL A 174 -0.73 13.84 2.94
CA VAL A 174 -1.58 13.67 4.13
C VAL A 174 -1.34 12.32 4.80
N CYS A 175 -1.21 11.24 4.03
CA CYS A 175 -0.87 9.91 4.52
C CYS A 175 0.46 9.94 5.29
N PHE A 176 1.52 10.52 4.72
CA PHE A 176 2.83 10.66 5.36
C PHE A 176 2.76 11.46 6.66
N LEU A 177 2.08 12.60 6.63
CA LEU A 177 1.90 13.46 7.81
C LEU A 177 1.13 12.74 8.92
N PHE A 178 0.07 12.03 8.58
CA PHE A 178 -0.74 11.29 9.55
C PHE A 178 0.04 10.14 10.17
N ILE A 179 0.74 9.33 9.38
CA ILE A 179 1.56 8.25 9.91
C ILE A 179 2.66 8.82 10.81
N SER A 180 3.41 9.82 10.33
CA SER A 180 4.48 10.43 11.10
C SER A 180 3.99 11.03 12.41
N PHE A 181 2.85 11.72 12.40
CA PHE A 181 2.30 12.37 13.60
C PHE A 181 1.72 11.34 14.59
N PHE A 182 0.83 10.47 14.13
CA PHE A 182 0.10 9.56 15.02
C PHE A 182 0.96 8.40 15.49
N ALA A 183 1.74 7.76 14.61
CA ALA A 183 2.53 6.60 14.98
C ALA A 183 3.70 6.96 15.90
N THR A 184 4.38 8.10 15.65
CA THR A 184 5.53 8.50 16.47
C THR A 184 5.14 9.05 17.83
N ARG A 185 4.01 9.80 17.94
CA ARG A 185 3.58 10.43 19.20
C ARG A 185 2.71 9.56 20.07
N LEU A 186 1.78 8.81 19.48
CA LEU A 186 0.78 8.04 20.24
C LEU A 186 1.12 6.54 20.34
N GLY A 187 2.09 6.09 19.55
CA GLY A 187 2.46 4.68 19.43
C GLY A 187 1.56 3.92 18.45
N GLN A 188 2.04 2.78 17.98
CA GLN A 188 1.46 2.02 16.87
C GLN A 188 0.01 1.56 17.13
N ARG A 189 -0.27 1.04 18.32
CA ARG A 189 -1.61 0.56 18.69
C ARG A 189 -2.68 1.65 18.65
N LYS A 190 -2.40 2.81 19.25
CA LYS A 190 -3.35 3.93 19.25
C LYS A 190 -3.50 4.53 17.86
N ALA A 191 -2.41 4.66 17.12
CA ALA A 191 -2.44 5.13 15.75
C ALA A 191 -3.31 4.23 14.86
N MET A 192 -3.17 2.90 14.97
CA MET A 192 -4.00 1.95 14.22
C MET A 192 -5.49 2.10 14.55
N LEU A 193 -5.85 2.25 15.83
CA LEU A 193 -7.25 2.48 16.22
C LEU A 193 -7.80 3.79 15.65
N ILE A 194 -7.03 4.87 15.70
CA ILE A 194 -7.41 6.18 15.13
C ILE A 194 -7.55 6.05 13.60
N GLY A 195 -6.61 5.39 12.93
CA GLY A 195 -6.68 5.14 11.51
C GLY A 195 -7.93 4.35 11.09
N SER A 196 -8.24 3.28 11.82
CA SER A 196 -9.41 2.43 11.53
C SER A 196 -10.74 3.14 11.80
N ILE A 197 -10.87 3.82 12.93
CA ILE A 197 -12.10 4.56 13.28
C ILE A 197 -12.27 5.77 12.36
N GLY A 198 -11.21 6.55 12.15
CA GLY A 198 -11.23 7.69 11.23
C GLY A 198 -11.52 7.25 9.79
N GLY A 199 -10.92 6.15 9.35
CA GLY A 199 -11.22 5.54 8.07
C GLY A 199 -12.67 5.09 7.91
N LEU A 200 -13.25 4.50 8.95
CA LEU A 200 -14.67 4.11 8.94
C LEU A 200 -15.60 5.32 8.81
N ILE A 201 -15.36 6.36 9.60
CA ILE A 201 -16.17 7.59 9.58
C ILE A 201 -16.05 8.27 8.20
N THR A 202 -14.85 8.43 7.68
CA THR A 202 -14.64 9.13 6.40
C THR A 202 -15.13 8.32 5.21
N ASN A 203 -15.00 6.99 5.20
CA ASN A 203 -15.63 6.15 4.17
C ASN A 203 -17.16 6.17 4.26
N GLY A 204 -17.72 6.20 5.47
CA GLY A 204 -19.16 6.40 5.68
C GLY A 204 -19.64 7.74 5.12
N ALA A 205 -18.89 8.82 5.36
CA ALA A 205 -19.19 10.13 4.80
C ALA A 205 -19.07 10.15 3.25
N LEU A 206 -18.07 9.47 2.67
CA LEU A 206 -17.97 9.29 1.22
C LEU A 206 -19.16 8.51 0.67
N ALA A 207 -19.56 7.42 1.30
CA ALA A 207 -20.73 6.65 0.89
C ALA A 207 -22.02 7.50 0.98
N ALA A 208 -22.18 8.25 2.05
CA ALA A 208 -23.31 9.18 2.20
C ALA A 208 -23.32 10.26 1.11
N LEU A 209 -22.16 10.82 0.77
CA LEU A 209 -22.02 11.80 -0.31
C LEU A 209 -22.47 11.21 -1.66
N TRP A 210 -22.11 9.97 -1.98
CA TRP A 210 -22.54 9.30 -3.21
C TRP A 210 -24.00 8.92 -3.24
N LEU A 211 -24.59 8.58 -2.09
CA LEU A 211 -26.00 8.17 -1.99
C LEU A 211 -26.97 9.35 -1.91
N LEU A 212 -26.57 10.41 -1.24
CA LEU A 212 -27.42 11.58 -0.95
C LEU A 212 -27.14 12.76 -1.85
N GLY A 213 -25.95 12.84 -2.44
CA GLY A 213 -25.56 13.89 -3.35
C GLY A 213 -25.93 13.57 -4.79
N ASP A 214 -25.62 14.49 -5.68
CA ASP A 214 -25.83 14.31 -7.13
C ASP A 214 -24.48 14.14 -7.83
N PRO A 215 -24.01 12.88 -8.04
CA PRO A 215 -22.73 12.60 -8.68
C PRO A 215 -22.70 12.99 -10.18
N THR A 216 -23.87 13.20 -10.83
CA THR A 216 -23.95 13.60 -12.23
C THR A 216 -23.46 15.04 -12.46
N THR A 217 -23.38 15.84 -11.39
CA THR A 217 -22.80 17.19 -11.42
C THR A 217 -21.28 17.20 -11.61
N MET A 218 -20.62 16.06 -11.38
CA MET A 218 -19.21 15.90 -11.72
C MET A 218 -19.05 15.70 -13.23
N THR A 219 -18.66 16.75 -13.92
CA THR A 219 -18.43 16.72 -15.37
C THR A 219 -17.03 17.19 -15.69
N SER A 220 -16.48 16.64 -16.78
CA SER A 220 -15.24 17.14 -17.37
C SER A 220 -15.53 17.63 -18.79
N ASN A 221 -14.87 18.69 -19.21
CA ASN A 221 -14.97 19.18 -20.58
C ASN A 221 -14.29 18.15 -21.51
N PRO A 222 -15.00 17.54 -22.46
CA PRO A 222 -14.44 16.50 -23.32
C PRO A 222 -13.30 17.01 -24.22
N ALA A 223 -13.26 18.30 -24.52
CA ALA A 223 -12.25 18.89 -25.41
C ALA A 223 -10.95 19.25 -24.66
N THR A 224 -11.04 19.73 -23.41
CA THR A 224 -9.90 20.23 -22.64
C THR A 224 -9.52 19.32 -21.46
N GLY A 225 -10.37 18.36 -21.10
CA GLY A 225 -10.21 17.55 -19.89
C GLY A 225 -10.38 18.33 -18.57
N ALA A 226 -10.72 19.62 -18.65
CA ALA A 226 -10.90 20.47 -17.48
C ALA A 226 -12.09 20.00 -16.65
N LEU A 227 -11.91 19.91 -15.34
CA LEU A 227 -12.94 19.53 -14.39
C LEU A 227 -13.86 20.71 -14.08
N ASN A 228 -15.15 20.46 -14.01
CA ASN A 228 -16.11 21.42 -13.50
C ASN A 228 -16.10 21.44 -11.98
N TRP A 229 -15.67 22.54 -11.38
CA TRP A 229 -15.52 22.73 -9.95
C TRP A 229 -16.87 22.96 -9.27
N GLY A 230 -17.68 21.91 -9.20
CA GLY A 230 -18.90 21.91 -8.39
C GLY A 230 -18.65 21.58 -6.92
N TYR A 231 -19.62 21.89 -6.05
CA TYR A 231 -19.49 21.61 -4.61
C TYR A 231 -19.29 20.12 -4.32
N PHE A 232 -19.94 19.25 -5.11
CA PHE A 232 -19.83 17.80 -4.97
C PHE A 232 -18.39 17.33 -5.24
N LEU A 233 -17.74 17.81 -6.30
CA LEU A 233 -16.36 17.48 -6.63
C LEU A 233 -15.41 17.92 -5.52
N ILE A 234 -15.56 19.15 -5.02
CA ILE A 234 -14.69 19.68 -3.95
C ILE A 234 -14.83 18.85 -2.69
N LEU A 235 -16.07 18.53 -2.28
CA LEU A 235 -16.32 17.73 -1.08
C LEU A 235 -15.80 16.30 -1.24
N TYR A 236 -15.97 15.71 -2.42
CA TYR A 236 -15.43 14.39 -2.77
C TYR A 236 -13.89 14.36 -2.69
N LEU A 237 -13.21 15.37 -3.25
CA LEU A 237 -11.74 15.48 -3.19
C LEU A 237 -11.25 15.58 -1.76
N VAL A 238 -11.84 16.48 -0.96
CA VAL A 238 -11.46 16.67 0.44
C VAL A 238 -11.67 15.40 1.26
N LEU A 239 -12.85 14.78 1.16
CA LEU A 239 -13.13 13.54 1.88
C LEU A 239 -12.21 12.40 1.44
N THR A 240 -11.90 12.29 0.15
CA THR A 240 -11.00 11.24 -0.37
C THR A 240 -9.58 11.42 0.14
N ILE A 241 -9.07 12.66 0.19
CA ILE A 241 -7.73 12.97 0.70
C ILE A 241 -7.65 12.64 2.20
N ILE A 242 -8.65 13.03 2.99
CA ILE A 242 -8.69 12.73 4.43
C ILE A 242 -8.81 11.21 4.66
N THR A 243 -9.65 10.53 3.89
CA THR A 243 -9.80 9.07 3.94
C THR A 243 -8.48 8.36 3.64
N ALA A 244 -7.74 8.82 2.64
CA ALA A 244 -6.42 8.28 2.30
C ALA A 244 -5.43 8.46 3.46
N GLY A 245 -5.49 9.56 4.18
CA GLY A 245 -4.69 9.78 5.39
C GLY A 245 -4.94 8.72 6.46
N PHE A 246 -6.19 8.49 6.82
CA PHE A 246 -6.55 7.48 7.83
C PHE A 246 -6.28 6.04 7.37
N GLN A 247 -6.62 5.70 6.13
CA GLN A 247 -6.33 4.37 5.56
C GLN A 247 -4.82 4.13 5.41
N GLY A 248 -4.05 5.18 5.12
CA GLY A 248 -2.61 5.09 5.09
C GLY A 248 -1.99 4.73 6.44
N ILE A 249 -2.58 5.21 7.56
CA ILE A 249 -2.15 4.80 8.89
C ILE A 249 -2.38 3.30 9.08
N SER A 250 -3.62 2.81 8.87
CA SER A 250 -3.96 1.40 9.12
C SER A 250 -3.14 0.46 8.22
N GLY A 251 -2.97 0.79 6.94
CA GLY A 251 -2.25 -0.04 5.99
C GLY A 251 -0.74 -0.13 6.22
N ASN A 252 -0.11 0.98 6.60
CA ASN A 252 1.35 1.02 6.73
C ASN A 252 1.86 0.63 8.13
N ILE A 253 1.05 0.77 9.18
CA ILE A 253 1.44 0.41 10.56
C ILE A 253 1.50 -1.12 10.77
N VAL A 254 0.83 -1.91 9.95
CA VAL A 254 0.85 -3.38 10.05
C VAL A 254 2.27 -3.94 10.02
N ILE A 255 3.14 -3.41 9.16
CA ILE A 255 4.51 -3.91 9.01
C ILE A 255 5.35 -3.71 10.28
N PRO A 256 5.46 -2.50 10.87
CA PRO A 256 6.15 -2.34 12.15
C PRO A 256 5.48 -3.09 13.31
N MET A 257 4.16 -3.26 13.31
CA MET A 257 3.48 -4.10 14.32
C MET A 257 3.83 -5.59 14.17
N THR A 258 4.08 -6.06 12.95
CA THR A 258 4.58 -7.42 12.71
C THR A 258 5.95 -7.62 13.35
N ALA A 259 6.83 -6.62 13.29
CA ALA A 259 8.13 -6.66 13.97
C ALA A 259 7.98 -6.70 15.50
N ASP A 260 7.06 -5.92 16.07
CA ASP A 260 6.77 -5.97 17.51
C ASP A 260 6.16 -7.32 17.94
N CYS A 261 5.35 -7.95 17.08
CA CYS A 261 4.87 -9.32 17.32
C CYS A 261 6.01 -10.36 17.28
N ALA A 262 7.02 -10.16 16.43
CA ALA A 262 8.21 -11.01 16.41
C ALA A 262 9.02 -10.87 17.70
N ASP A 263 9.22 -9.65 18.19
CA ASP A 263 9.89 -9.41 19.48
C ASP A 263 9.12 -10.02 20.66
N TYR A 264 7.79 -9.93 20.65
CA TYR A 264 6.93 -10.60 21.64
C TYR A 264 7.07 -12.13 21.61
N GLU A 265 7.18 -12.72 20.41
CA GLU A 265 7.41 -14.17 20.28
C GLU A 265 8.76 -14.58 20.84
N VAL A 266 9.81 -13.78 20.64
CA VAL A 266 11.12 -14.00 21.27
C VAL A 266 11.02 -13.98 22.78
N TYR A 267 10.31 -13.01 23.35
CA TYR A 267 10.08 -12.95 24.80
C TYR A 267 9.35 -14.20 25.32
N ARG A 268 8.39 -14.71 24.57
CA ARG A 268 7.56 -15.86 24.96
C ARG A 268 8.27 -17.20 24.80
N THR A 269 9.01 -17.40 23.72
CA THR A 269 9.55 -18.71 23.33
C THR A 269 11.08 -18.77 23.28
N GLY A 270 11.75 -17.63 23.33
CA GLY A 270 13.21 -17.53 23.13
C GLY A 270 13.64 -17.72 21.65
N LYS A 271 12.71 -17.92 20.73
CA LYS A 271 13.01 -18.15 19.31
C LYS A 271 12.80 -16.87 18.51
N TYR A 272 13.83 -16.40 17.81
CA TYR A 272 13.72 -15.26 16.88
C TYR A 272 13.37 -15.76 15.47
N VAL A 273 12.14 -15.53 15.04
CA VAL A 273 11.58 -16.06 13.79
C VAL A 273 10.86 -14.96 12.96
N PRO A 274 11.59 -13.88 12.59
CA PRO A 274 10.96 -12.74 11.90
C PRO A 274 10.39 -13.12 10.55
N GLY A 275 11.02 -14.05 9.83
CA GLY A 275 10.50 -14.54 8.55
C GLY A 275 9.15 -15.23 8.67
N LEU A 276 8.94 -15.98 9.74
CA LEU A 276 7.65 -16.62 10.03
C LEU A 276 6.55 -15.58 10.28
N MET A 277 6.87 -14.54 11.07
CA MET A 277 5.91 -13.47 11.35
C MET A 277 5.54 -12.64 10.11
N GLY A 278 6.50 -12.42 9.20
CA GLY A 278 6.25 -11.69 7.96
C GLY A 278 5.46 -12.47 6.91
N THR A 279 5.36 -13.80 7.07
CA THR A 279 4.60 -14.68 6.14
C THR A 279 3.20 -15.01 6.61
N LEU A 280 2.90 -14.85 7.90
CA LEU A 280 1.57 -14.99 8.48
C LEU A 280 0.71 -13.76 8.17
#